data_13f07c1e012f5dd7b1009ce629570024
#
_entry.id   13f07c1e012f5dd7b1009ce629570024
#
_cell.length_a   1.000
_cell.length_b   1.000
_cell.length_c   1.000
_cell.angle_alpha   90.00
_cell.angle_beta   90.00
_cell.angle_gamma   90.00
#
_symmetry.space_group_name_H-M   'P 1'
#
loop_
_entity.id
_entity.type
_entity.pdbx_description
1 polymer ?
#
loop_
_entity_poly.entity_id
_entity_poly.type
_entity_poly.pdbx_seq_one_letter_code
_entity_poly.pdbx_strand_id
1 'polypeptide(L)'
;MEFLDARRLTGPNVLWNRAGAILDIACTAKEADRLIPYCEGQIRRMLDAVGWQAESICHVRLAGGVSIAFSAPIDALYAASALNEWAWSSCDAEFNAADRPDFDEKAAELRAAIDEEVNPPLLRLERAATEHGVAFLWDDDDVSVGHGGGSETWPFRSLPDPASLDWSRYHDVPVGIVTGTNGKTTTVRIAKHLLQAAGRNVGLSCTDWVSVNDDVIDRDDWSGPGGARMVLRQPGIDAAILETARGGLLRRGLGVETADAALITNIAEDHLGDFGSQSLQELLNIKWVISHAVEANGTLVLNADDELLVDKSRSFAGRIVWFSLDEDNAVVAAHRSDGGVAFVYSGGDLVRYAGDASEKLCAARDVPITLEAAASHNIANALGAAALTHAMGLTTDEIVSGLTTMSQDSNPGRSNLYEVDGFKVLVDFAHNPQAMQALFAMARAVPAKRRVLCFGQAGDRTDEQIRDLARSAWSIGLEMVMISELAHYHRGREHGAVFAIIRDELMKCGARDDQVRHFEEEADSFAAALDWAEPGDLVVILDLGRVSNIHETIKARQR
;
A
#
# COMPACT_ATOMS: atom_id res chain seq x y z
N MET A 1 -0.75 27.96 -13.45
CA MET A 1 0.23 26.99 -12.91
C MET A 1 0.33 27.21 -11.42
N GLU A 2 0.40 26.14 -10.64
CA GLU A 2 0.38 26.20 -9.18
C GLU A 2 1.42 25.21 -8.62
N PHE A 3 2.17 25.65 -7.61
CA PHE A 3 3.07 24.79 -6.84
C PHE A 3 2.26 23.80 -6.00
N LEU A 4 2.59 22.51 -6.11
CA LEU A 4 1.96 21.49 -5.29
C LEU A 4 2.89 21.04 -4.17
N ASP A 5 4.12 20.61 -4.52
CA ASP A 5 5.08 20.09 -3.54
C ASP A 5 6.50 20.06 -4.11
N ALA A 6 7.49 20.18 -3.23
CA ALA A 6 8.90 19.87 -3.50
C ALA A 6 9.44 19.00 -2.37
N ARG A 7 9.94 17.81 -2.70
CA ARG A 7 10.32 16.83 -1.68
C ARG A 7 11.45 15.91 -2.11
N ARG A 8 12.06 15.27 -1.13
CA ARG A 8 13.11 14.27 -1.30
C ARG A 8 12.52 12.93 -1.76
N LEU A 9 13.24 12.23 -2.66
CA LEU A 9 13.05 10.84 -3.02
C LEU A 9 14.21 10.02 -2.47
N THR A 10 13.92 9.02 -1.63
CA THR A 10 14.94 8.28 -0.88
C THR A 10 15.19 6.87 -1.40
N GLY A 11 14.50 6.45 -2.47
CA GLY A 11 14.62 5.11 -3.05
C GLY A 11 13.94 5.01 -4.41
N PRO A 12 13.81 3.80 -4.98
CA PRO A 12 13.10 3.54 -6.23
C PRO A 12 11.70 4.17 -6.21
N ASN A 13 11.34 4.86 -7.28
CA ASN A 13 10.14 5.69 -7.34
C ASN A 13 9.52 5.65 -8.74
N VAL A 14 8.45 6.43 -8.96
CA VAL A 14 7.70 6.45 -10.22
C VAL A 14 8.51 6.93 -11.44
N LEU A 15 9.64 7.57 -11.22
CA LEU A 15 10.47 8.16 -12.28
C LEU A 15 11.69 7.26 -12.59
N TRP A 16 12.36 6.77 -11.55
CA TRP A 16 13.58 5.97 -11.66
C TRP A 16 13.98 5.26 -10.35
N ASN A 17 15.09 4.50 -10.40
CA ASN A 17 15.64 3.80 -9.23
C ASN A 17 16.81 4.61 -8.59
N ARG A 18 16.61 5.92 -8.39
CA ARG A 18 17.63 6.80 -7.81
C ARG A 18 17.05 7.70 -6.76
N ALA A 19 17.83 8.02 -5.74
CA ALA A 19 17.56 9.10 -4.83
C ALA A 19 17.65 10.47 -5.54
N GLY A 20 17.00 11.49 -4.99
CA GLY A 20 17.00 12.84 -5.55
C GLY A 20 15.90 13.72 -4.97
N ALA A 21 15.46 14.69 -5.75
CA ALA A 21 14.34 15.57 -5.39
C ALA A 21 13.34 15.68 -6.53
N ILE A 22 12.07 15.81 -6.18
CA ILE A 22 10.94 15.95 -7.12
C ILE A 22 10.20 17.24 -6.85
N LEU A 23 9.74 17.90 -7.92
CA LEU A 23 8.90 19.09 -7.94
C LEU A 23 7.59 18.75 -8.64
N ASP A 24 6.47 18.88 -7.95
CA ASP A 24 5.14 18.67 -8.50
C ASP A 24 4.44 20.02 -8.77
N ILE A 25 3.93 20.19 -9.97
CA ILE A 25 3.30 21.42 -10.44
C ILE A 25 1.96 21.10 -11.09
N ALA A 26 0.88 21.73 -10.60
CA ALA A 26 -0.42 21.69 -11.27
C ALA A 26 -0.40 22.61 -12.50
N CYS A 27 -0.74 22.07 -13.64
CA CYS A 27 -0.80 22.81 -14.89
C CYS A 27 -1.61 22.05 -15.96
N THR A 28 -2.09 22.79 -16.95
CA THR A 28 -2.68 22.18 -18.16
C THR A 28 -1.59 21.58 -19.06
N ALA A 29 -1.97 20.66 -19.94
CA ALA A 29 -1.04 20.06 -20.90
C ALA A 29 -0.31 21.11 -21.76
N LYS A 30 -1.00 22.20 -22.18
CA LYS A 30 -0.42 23.29 -22.95
C LYS A 30 0.58 24.13 -22.15
N GLU A 31 0.34 24.31 -20.87
CA GLU A 31 1.28 24.99 -19.97
C GLU A 31 2.52 24.10 -19.74
N ALA A 32 2.33 22.79 -19.57
CA ALA A 32 3.42 21.84 -19.40
C ALA A 32 4.41 21.85 -20.58
N ASP A 33 3.95 22.03 -21.83
CA ASP A 33 4.81 22.10 -23.02
C ASP A 33 5.83 23.24 -22.94
N ARG A 34 5.52 24.32 -22.25
CA ARG A 34 6.39 25.47 -22.04
C ARG A 34 7.18 25.39 -20.74
N LEU A 35 6.53 24.89 -19.70
CA LEU A 35 7.07 24.79 -18.35
C LEU A 35 8.24 23.80 -18.27
N ILE A 36 8.06 22.59 -18.81
CA ILE A 36 9.05 21.51 -18.71
C ILE A 36 10.43 21.95 -19.22
N PRO A 37 10.60 22.39 -20.49
CA PRO A 37 11.91 22.74 -20.99
C PRO A 37 12.53 23.95 -20.26
N TYR A 38 11.72 24.88 -19.79
CA TYR A 38 12.20 26.02 -19.01
C TYR A 38 12.68 25.57 -17.63
N CYS A 39 11.86 24.80 -16.90
CA CYS A 39 12.18 24.32 -15.56
C CYS A 39 13.41 23.40 -15.58
N GLU A 40 13.48 22.44 -16.49
CA GLU A 40 14.65 21.58 -16.67
C GLU A 40 15.92 22.38 -16.99
N GLY A 41 15.80 23.43 -17.79
CA GLY A 41 16.89 24.36 -18.08
C GLY A 41 17.39 25.11 -16.84
N GLN A 42 16.46 25.60 -15.98
CA GLN A 42 16.82 26.23 -14.72
C GLN A 42 17.46 25.24 -13.74
N ILE A 43 16.88 24.04 -13.59
CA ILE A 43 17.47 22.97 -12.76
C ILE A 43 18.87 22.64 -13.24
N ARG A 44 19.10 22.41 -14.55
CA ARG A 44 20.42 22.09 -15.10
C ARG A 44 21.44 23.19 -14.80
N ARG A 45 21.03 24.44 -15.02
CA ARG A 45 21.90 25.60 -14.74
C ARG A 45 22.32 25.66 -13.25
N MET A 46 21.38 25.36 -12.35
CA MET A 46 21.70 25.35 -10.92
C MET A 46 22.53 24.15 -10.52
N LEU A 47 22.26 22.96 -11.05
CA LEU A 47 23.08 21.76 -10.84
C LEU A 47 24.54 22.00 -11.26
N ASP A 48 24.73 22.66 -12.41
CA ASP A 48 26.07 23.03 -12.88
C ASP A 48 26.78 24.01 -11.93
N ALA A 49 26.01 24.98 -11.39
CA ALA A 49 26.55 25.98 -10.48
C ALA A 49 26.93 25.41 -9.10
N VAL A 50 26.21 24.39 -8.61
CA VAL A 50 26.50 23.75 -7.31
C VAL A 50 27.45 22.55 -7.41
N GLY A 51 27.97 22.21 -8.60
CA GLY A 51 28.93 21.13 -8.78
C GLY A 51 28.31 19.76 -9.06
N TRP A 52 27.01 19.69 -9.38
CA TRP A 52 26.25 18.45 -9.63
C TRP A 52 26.00 18.18 -11.12
N GLN A 53 27.01 18.39 -11.97
CA GLN A 53 26.93 18.27 -13.43
C GLN A 53 26.57 16.85 -13.89
N ALA A 54 26.94 15.83 -13.09
CA ALA A 54 26.70 14.42 -13.41
C ALA A 54 25.25 13.96 -13.13
N GLU A 55 24.46 14.78 -12.42
CA GLU A 55 23.11 14.40 -12.04
C GLU A 55 22.15 14.44 -13.23
N SER A 56 21.22 13.52 -13.25
CA SER A 56 20.23 13.35 -14.32
C SER A 56 18.95 14.12 -13.98
N ILE A 57 18.23 14.60 -15.01
CA ILE A 57 16.91 15.23 -14.87
C ILE A 57 15.92 14.38 -15.65
N CYS A 58 14.71 14.21 -15.13
CA CYS A 58 13.60 13.58 -15.83
C CYS A 58 12.27 14.23 -15.42
N HIS A 59 11.22 13.94 -16.21
CA HIS A 59 9.88 14.37 -15.88
C HIS A 59 8.84 13.31 -16.24
N VAL A 60 7.67 13.40 -15.62
CA VAL A 60 6.47 12.66 -16.00
C VAL A 60 5.29 13.63 -16.08
N ARG A 61 4.48 13.49 -17.14
CA ARG A 61 3.23 14.24 -17.30
C ARG A 61 2.10 13.47 -16.64
N LEU A 62 1.31 14.16 -15.87
CA LEU A 62 0.11 13.66 -15.20
C LEU A 62 -1.12 14.39 -15.77
N ALA A 63 -2.32 13.82 -15.59
CA ALA A 63 -3.55 14.45 -16.07
C ALA A 63 -3.78 15.85 -15.49
N GLY A 64 -3.33 16.10 -14.26
CA GLY A 64 -3.47 17.39 -13.57
C GLY A 64 -2.21 18.25 -13.52
N GLY A 65 -1.09 17.84 -14.17
CA GLY A 65 0.15 18.59 -14.04
C GLY A 65 1.40 17.88 -14.55
N VAL A 66 2.53 18.19 -13.93
CA VAL A 66 3.83 17.59 -14.24
C VAL A 66 4.64 17.39 -12.96
N SER A 67 5.35 16.27 -12.89
CA SER A 67 6.39 16.05 -11.89
C SER A 67 7.74 16.10 -12.60
N ILE A 68 8.65 16.96 -12.11
CA ILE A 68 10.03 17.12 -12.61
C ILE A 68 10.97 16.72 -11.49
N ALA A 69 11.93 15.85 -11.77
CA ALA A 69 12.89 15.40 -10.76
C ALA A 69 14.31 15.44 -11.28
N PHE A 70 15.25 15.49 -10.37
CA PHE A 70 16.65 15.26 -10.65
C PHE A 70 17.27 14.35 -9.58
N SER A 71 18.27 13.55 -9.98
CA SER A 71 19.04 12.74 -9.05
C SER A 71 19.97 13.60 -8.22
N ALA A 72 20.24 13.21 -6.98
CA ALA A 72 21.16 13.91 -6.10
C ALA A 72 21.85 12.91 -5.15
N PRO A 73 23.05 13.26 -4.61
CA PRO A 73 23.69 12.46 -3.57
C PRO A 73 22.79 12.29 -2.36
N ILE A 74 22.79 11.09 -1.76
CA ILE A 74 21.90 10.77 -0.63
C ILE A 74 22.21 11.58 0.63
N ASP A 75 23.38 12.17 0.70
CA ASP A 75 23.86 13.01 1.79
C ASP A 75 23.62 14.52 1.58
N ALA A 76 22.80 14.90 0.55
CA ALA A 76 22.48 16.30 0.26
C ALA A 76 21.04 16.47 -0.28
N LEU A 77 20.08 15.68 0.19
CA LEU A 77 18.71 15.69 -0.33
C LEU A 77 17.84 16.85 0.17
N TYR A 78 18.16 17.46 1.30
CA TYR A 78 17.48 18.69 1.73
C TYR A 78 17.88 19.86 0.82
N ALA A 79 19.18 20.00 0.52
CA ALA A 79 19.65 20.99 -0.44
C ALA A 79 19.06 20.74 -1.85
N ALA A 80 18.91 19.47 -2.25
CA ALA A 80 18.23 19.11 -3.50
C ALA A 80 16.75 19.55 -3.51
N SER A 81 16.03 19.40 -2.40
CA SER A 81 14.65 19.89 -2.30
C SER A 81 14.58 21.42 -2.38
N ALA A 82 15.49 22.13 -1.70
CA ALA A 82 15.60 23.58 -1.77
C ALA A 82 15.95 24.10 -3.18
N LEU A 83 16.71 23.32 -3.97
CA LEU A 83 16.95 23.62 -5.39
C LEU A 83 15.66 23.56 -6.20
N ASN A 84 14.79 22.57 -5.97
CA ASN A 84 13.48 22.46 -6.62
C ASN A 84 12.54 23.62 -6.26
N GLU A 85 12.55 24.07 -5.01
CA GLU A 85 11.78 25.26 -4.58
C GLU A 85 12.26 26.53 -5.31
N TRP A 86 13.57 26.69 -5.48
CA TRP A 86 14.12 27.77 -6.28
C TRP A 86 13.75 27.63 -7.77
N ALA A 87 13.80 26.41 -8.33
CA ALA A 87 13.42 26.17 -9.71
C ALA A 87 11.96 26.55 -9.95
N TRP A 88 11.06 26.20 -9.00
CA TRP A 88 9.68 26.68 -9.03
C TRP A 88 9.59 28.21 -8.99
N SER A 89 10.28 28.87 -8.07
CA SER A 89 10.28 30.34 -7.97
C SER A 89 10.74 31.01 -9.27
N SER A 90 11.69 30.39 -9.98
CA SER A 90 12.14 30.85 -11.30
C SER A 90 11.05 30.66 -12.37
N CYS A 91 10.30 29.55 -12.32
CA CYS A 91 9.16 29.30 -13.20
C CYS A 91 8.01 30.27 -12.91
N ASP A 92 7.71 30.51 -11.65
CA ASP A 92 6.66 31.44 -11.20
C ASP A 92 6.95 32.86 -11.67
N ALA A 93 8.20 33.33 -11.57
CA ALA A 93 8.65 34.61 -12.11
C ALA A 93 8.47 34.70 -13.63
N GLU A 94 8.75 33.64 -14.37
CA GLU A 94 8.65 33.65 -15.85
C GLU A 94 7.21 33.58 -16.35
N PHE A 95 6.36 32.76 -15.71
CA PHE A 95 5.03 32.43 -16.24
C PHE A 95 3.88 33.12 -15.52
N ASN A 96 4.04 33.47 -14.24
CA ASN A 96 3.01 34.10 -13.40
C ASN A 96 3.38 35.53 -12.98
N ALA A 97 4.48 36.09 -13.52
CA ALA A 97 4.97 37.44 -13.24
C ALA A 97 5.29 37.71 -11.75
N ALA A 98 5.75 36.68 -11.02
CA ALA A 98 6.29 36.81 -9.68
C ALA A 98 7.69 37.45 -9.68
N ASP A 99 8.21 37.83 -8.54
CA ASP A 99 9.56 38.37 -8.40
C ASP A 99 10.60 37.29 -8.76
N ARG A 100 11.56 37.64 -9.60
CA ARG A 100 12.61 36.74 -10.05
C ARG A 100 13.68 36.61 -8.95
N PRO A 101 13.97 35.38 -8.44
CA PRO A 101 15.02 35.19 -7.45
C PRO A 101 16.42 35.44 -8.07
N ASP A 102 17.33 36.03 -7.30
CA ASP A 102 18.72 36.18 -7.72
C ASP A 102 19.41 34.79 -7.82
N PHE A 103 20.00 34.54 -8.96
CA PHE A 103 20.62 33.25 -9.25
C PHE A 103 21.92 33.05 -8.48
N ASP A 104 22.81 34.06 -8.46
CA ASP A 104 24.13 33.93 -7.88
C ASP A 104 24.06 33.88 -6.35
N GLU A 105 23.16 34.66 -5.76
CA GLU A 105 22.87 34.60 -4.32
C GLU A 105 22.34 33.20 -3.95
N LYS A 106 21.34 32.68 -4.66
CA LYS A 106 20.77 31.36 -4.38
C LYS A 106 21.76 30.22 -4.61
N ALA A 107 22.58 30.31 -5.66
CA ALA A 107 23.64 29.33 -5.89
C ALA A 107 24.69 29.31 -4.76
N ALA A 108 24.98 30.47 -4.16
CA ALA A 108 25.87 30.55 -3.01
C ALA A 108 25.24 29.95 -1.76
N GLU A 109 23.94 30.24 -1.48
CA GLU A 109 23.17 29.62 -0.39
C GLU A 109 23.10 28.10 -0.51
N LEU A 110 22.79 27.58 -1.72
CA LEU A 110 22.71 26.15 -1.95
C LEU A 110 24.05 25.45 -1.79
N ARG A 111 25.17 26.06 -2.24
CA ARG A 111 26.49 25.51 -1.97
C ARG A 111 26.79 25.41 -0.47
N ALA A 112 26.45 26.48 0.28
CA ALA A 112 26.63 26.46 1.74
C ALA A 112 25.75 25.38 2.41
N ALA A 113 24.50 25.23 1.98
CA ALA A 113 23.61 24.18 2.49
C ALA A 113 24.15 22.76 2.15
N ILE A 114 24.67 22.56 0.95
CA ILE A 114 25.32 21.29 0.56
C ILE A 114 26.53 21.02 1.45
N ASP A 115 27.40 22.02 1.67
CA ASP A 115 28.61 21.87 2.51
C ASP A 115 28.26 21.52 3.97
N GLU A 116 27.12 21.98 4.48
CA GLU A 116 26.61 21.65 5.81
C GLU A 116 25.98 20.26 5.90
N GLU A 117 25.38 19.79 4.80
CA GLU A 117 24.62 18.52 4.75
C GLU A 117 25.50 17.31 4.41
N VAL A 118 26.55 17.48 3.59
CA VAL A 118 27.38 16.36 3.10
C VAL A 118 27.96 15.51 4.23
N ASN A 119 27.86 14.20 4.04
CA ASN A 119 28.35 13.18 4.97
C ASN A 119 29.21 12.15 4.19
N PRO A 120 30.50 12.45 3.89
CA PRO A 120 31.36 11.53 3.16
C PRO A 120 31.49 10.13 3.76
N PRO A 121 31.43 9.92 5.09
CA PRO A 121 31.33 8.59 5.68
C PRO A 121 30.10 7.79 5.18
N LEU A 122 28.92 8.45 5.01
CA LEU A 122 27.71 7.80 4.49
C LEU A 122 27.92 7.24 3.10
N LEU A 123 28.45 8.07 2.17
CA LEU A 123 28.72 7.66 0.78
C LEU A 123 29.79 6.55 0.68
N ARG A 124 30.79 6.55 1.59
CA ARG A 124 31.77 5.47 1.64
C ARG A 124 31.16 4.16 2.11
N LEU A 125 30.27 4.22 3.13
CA LEU A 125 29.61 3.04 3.67
C LEU A 125 28.62 2.45 2.66
N GLU A 126 27.83 3.31 1.99
CA GLU A 126 26.91 2.91 0.90
C GLU A 126 27.67 2.18 -0.21
N ARG A 127 28.78 2.77 -0.70
CA ARG A 127 29.60 2.15 -1.74
C ARG A 127 30.16 0.79 -1.30
N ALA A 128 30.67 0.71 -0.07
CA ALA A 128 31.21 -0.53 0.44
C ALA A 128 30.12 -1.61 0.61
N ALA A 129 28.92 -1.26 1.09
CA ALA A 129 27.80 -2.18 1.15
C ALA A 129 27.43 -2.72 -0.24
N THR A 130 27.36 -1.84 -1.24
CA THR A 130 27.13 -2.23 -2.65
C THR A 130 28.22 -3.16 -3.19
N GLU A 131 29.50 -2.88 -2.92
CA GLU A 131 30.63 -3.71 -3.34
C GLU A 131 30.60 -5.11 -2.71
N HIS A 132 30.09 -5.22 -1.49
CA HIS A 132 29.91 -6.49 -0.77
C HIS A 132 28.58 -7.17 -1.04
N GLY A 133 27.67 -6.55 -1.82
CA GLY A 133 26.38 -7.12 -2.21
C GLY A 133 25.41 -7.26 -1.05
N VAL A 134 25.44 -6.34 -0.08
CA VAL A 134 24.53 -6.29 1.06
C VAL A 134 23.72 -5.01 1.03
N ALA A 135 22.49 -5.06 1.54
CA ALA A 135 21.57 -3.93 1.58
C ALA A 135 22.13 -2.76 2.41
N PHE A 136 21.78 -1.56 1.98
CA PHE A 136 22.11 -0.31 2.65
C PHE A 136 20.82 0.46 2.95
N LEU A 137 20.52 0.67 4.22
CA LEU A 137 19.33 1.39 4.67
C LEU A 137 19.76 2.65 5.42
N TRP A 138 19.12 3.77 5.10
CA TRP A 138 19.42 5.04 5.74
C TRP A 138 18.14 5.89 5.90
N ASP A 139 18.14 6.74 6.93
CA ASP A 139 17.22 7.84 7.15
C ASP A 139 17.95 8.98 7.87
N ASP A 140 17.20 9.95 8.39
CA ASP A 140 17.79 11.12 9.01
C ASP A 140 18.46 10.83 10.39
N ASP A 141 18.13 9.69 11.00
CA ASP A 141 18.58 9.31 12.34
C ASP A 141 19.61 8.17 12.30
N ASP A 142 19.40 7.15 11.47
CA ASP A 142 20.14 5.89 11.50
C ASP A 142 20.55 5.41 10.10
N VAL A 143 21.68 4.69 10.07
CA VAL A 143 22.19 3.98 8.90
C VAL A 143 22.43 2.53 9.25
N SER A 144 22.05 1.61 8.36
CA SER A 144 22.19 0.17 8.58
C SER A 144 22.79 -0.50 7.34
N VAL A 145 23.54 -1.57 7.58
CA VAL A 145 24.05 -2.49 6.54
C VAL A 145 23.46 -3.87 6.82
N GLY A 146 22.96 -4.54 5.78
CA GLY A 146 22.29 -5.83 5.87
C GLY A 146 20.87 -5.75 6.46
N HIS A 147 20.19 -6.89 6.52
CA HIS A 147 18.84 -7.04 7.06
C HIS A 147 18.78 -8.05 8.20
N GLY A 148 17.83 -7.84 9.14
CA GLY A 148 17.52 -8.82 10.17
C GLY A 148 18.72 -9.20 11.03
N GLY A 149 18.95 -10.50 11.23
CA GLY A 149 20.09 -11.02 11.99
C GLY A 149 21.46 -10.71 11.39
N GLY A 150 21.52 -10.35 10.11
CA GLY A 150 22.71 -9.89 9.40
C GLY A 150 22.89 -8.39 9.37
N SER A 151 22.07 -7.63 10.12
CA SER A 151 22.15 -6.17 10.12
C SER A 151 22.95 -5.60 11.29
N GLU A 152 23.56 -4.45 11.05
CA GLU A 152 24.08 -3.58 12.11
C GLU A 152 23.70 -2.14 11.81
N THR A 153 23.29 -1.40 12.85
CA THR A 153 22.75 -0.04 12.73
C THR A 153 23.60 0.93 13.53
N TRP A 154 23.91 2.08 12.96
CA TRP A 154 24.65 3.17 13.58
C TRP A 154 23.90 4.49 13.48
N PRO A 155 24.04 5.40 14.45
CA PRO A 155 23.53 6.77 14.31
C PRO A 155 24.15 7.45 13.08
N PHE A 156 23.35 8.18 12.32
CA PHE A 156 23.72 8.86 11.06
C PHE A 156 25.01 9.71 11.16
N ARG A 157 25.27 10.30 12.35
CA ARG A 157 26.45 11.14 12.59
C ARG A 157 27.66 10.39 13.18
N SER A 158 27.59 9.07 13.34
CA SER A 158 28.65 8.26 13.97
C SER A 158 28.87 6.96 13.22
N LEU A 159 29.17 7.08 11.92
CA LEU A 159 29.34 5.93 11.03
C LEU A 159 30.75 5.34 11.16
N PRO A 160 30.89 4.00 11.08
CA PRO A 160 32.18 3.33 11.07
C PRO A 160 32.95 3.56 9.78
N ASP A 161 34.28 3.39 9.86
CA ASP A 161 35.08 3.26 8.64
C ASP A 161 34.79 1.87 7.99
N PRO A 162 34.35 1.80 6.74
CA PRO A 162 34.09 0.53 6.06
C PRO A 162 35.26 -0.46 6.09
N ALA A 163 36.49 0.02 6.11
CA ALA A 163 37.68 -0.82 6.19
C ALA A 163 37.86 -1.51 7.57
N SER A 164 37.16 -1.05 8.61
CA SER A 164 37.17 -1.66 9.94
C SER A 164 36.12 -2.72 10.14
N LEU A 165 35.18 -2.89 9.19
CA LEU A 165 34.06 -3.81 9.31
C LEU A 165 34.45 -5.22 8.86
N ASP A 166 33.93 -6.22 9.57
CA ASP A 166 33.96 -7.61 9.11
C ASP A 166 32.74 -7.90 8.24
N TRP A 167 32.87 -7.68 6.94
CA TRP A 167 31.80 -7.82 5.97
C TRP A 167 31.19 -9.22 5.89
N SER A 168 31.88 -10.26 6.37
CA SER A 168 31.33 -11.63 6.42
C SER A 168 30.15 -11.79 7.40
N ARG A 169 29.96 -10.84 8.30
CA ARG A 169 28.85 -10.82 9.27
C ARG A 169 27.54 -10.28 8.71
N TYR A 170 27.62 -9.47 7.64
CA TYR A 170 26.47 -8.80 7.08
C TYR A 170 25.84 -9.63 5.98
N HIS A 171 24.54 -9.78 6.01
CA HIS A 171 23.75 -10.46 4.99
C HIS A 171 22.30 -9.95 5.02
N ASP A 172 21.57 -10.24 3.95
CA ASP A 172 20.17 -9.88 3.84
C ASP A 172 19.27 -11.07 4.16
N VAL A 173 18.04 -10.79 4.59
CA VAL A 173 16.97 -11.77 4.72
C VAL A 173 16.02 -11.65 3.54
N PRO A 174 15.30 -12.73 3.16
CA PRO A 174 14.30 -12.67 2.10
C PRO A 174 13.23 -11.61 2.37
N VAL A 175 12.93 -10.80 1.36
CA VAL A 175 11.97 -9.69 1.42
C VAL A 175 10.84 -9.90 0.42
N GLY A 176 9.59 -9.86 0.90
CA GLY A 176 8.38 -9.81 0.09
C GLY A 176 7.70 -8.45 0.20
N ILE A 177 7.39 -7.82 -0.94
CA ILE A 177 6.69 -6.52 -1.00
C ILE A 177 5.28 -6.73 -1.54
N VAL A 178 4.28 -6.09 -0.92
CA VAL A 178 2.89 -6.17 -1.38
C VAL A 178 2.31 -4.78 -1.56
N THR A 179 1.76 -4.52 -2.73
CA THR A 179 0.93 -3.34 -3.02
C THR A 179 -0.38 -3.73 -3.71
N GLY A 180 -1.21 -2.76 -3.98
CA GLY A 180 -2.50 -2.89 -4.68
C GLY A 180 -3.52 -1.89 -4.15
N THR A 181 -4.71 -1.89 -4.70
CA THR A 181 -5.79 -1.07 -4.16
C THR A 181 -6.39 -1.73 -2.94
N ASN A 182 -6.93 -2.93 -3.08
CA ASN A 182 -7.56 -3.70 -2.00
C ASN A 182 -6.75 -4.96 -1.67
N GLY A 183 -6.89 -5.47 -0.44
CA GLY A 183 -6.32 -6.73 -0.02
C GLY A 183 -4.86 -6.70 0.46
N LYS A 184 -4.15 -5.58 0.35
CA LYS A 184 -2.74 -5.46 0.78
C LYS A 184 -2.50 -5.98 2.20
N THR A 185 -3.13 -5.36 3.18
CA THR A 185 -2.96 -5.68 4.61
C THR A 185 -3.31 -7.14 4.91
N THR A 186 -4.40 -7.66 4.34
CA THR A 186 -4.77 -9.07 4.47
C THR A 186 -3.72 -9.99 3.88
N THR A 187 -3.25 -9.68 2.65
CA THR A 187 -2.24 -10.49 1.96
C THR A 187 -0.91 -10.53 2.71
N VAL A 188 -0.42 -9.38 3.23
CA VAL A 188 0.84 -9.38 4.02
C VAL A 188 0.70 -10.15 5.32
N ARG A 189 -0.46 -10.10 5.97
CA ARG A 189 -0.73 -10.86 7.20
C ARG A 189 -0.84 -12.35 6.93
N ILE A 190 -1.47 -12.77 5.82
CA ILE A 190 -1.47 -14.18 5.41
C ILE A 190 -0.03 -14.61 5.11
N ALA A 191 0.73 -13.87 4.29
CA ALA A 191 2.10 -14.21 3.95
C ALA A 191 3.00 -14.32 5.20
N LYS A 192 2.88 -13.37 6.15
CA LYS A 192 3.55 -13.46 7.46
C LYS A 192 3.20 -14.77 8.16
N HIS A 193 1.90 -15.11 8.24
CA HIS A 193 1.44 -16.32 8.93
C HIS A 193 1.97 -17.60 8.27
N LEU A 194 2.02 -17.66 6.92
CA LEU A 194 2.59 -18.81 6.19
C LEU A 194 4.07 -19.00 6.53
N LEU A 195 4.85 -17.93 6.54
CA LEU A 195 6.27 -17.97 6.89
C LEU A 195 6.48 -18.37 8.37
N GLN A 196 5.65 -17.86 9.30
CA GLN A 196 5.70 -18.24 10.70
C GLN A 196 5.34 -19.72 10.90
N ALA A 197 4.32 -20.23 10.20
CA ALA A 197 3.95 -21.65 10.25
C ALA A 197 5.07 -22.57 9.73
N ALA A 198 5.93 -22.05 8.84
CA ALA A 198 7.16 -22.71 8.37
C ALA A 198 8.36 -22.50 9.32
N GLY A 199 8.15 -21.95 10.51
CA GLY A 199 9.18 -21.78 11.53
C GLY A 199 10.11 -20.57 11.34
N ARG A 200 9.75 -19.59 10.51
CA ARG A 200 10.52 -18.35 10.33
C ARG A 200 10.13 -17.30 11.37
N ASN A 201 11.10 -16.49 11.77
CA ASN A 201 10.84 -15.24 12.49
C ASN A 201 10.58 -14.13 11.47
N VAL A 202 9.38 -13.59 11.45
CA VAL A 202 8.93 -12.72 10.38
C VAL A 202 8.74 -11.29 10.88
N GLY A 203 9.41 -10.35 10.21
CA GLY A 203 9.12 -8.93 10.32
C GLY A 203 7.98 -8.52 9.40
N LEU A 204 7.05 -7.73 9.90
CA LEU A 204 5.90 -7.21 9.14
C LEU A 204 5.78 -5.71 9.32
N SER A 205 5.64 -4.96 8.22
CA SER A 205 5.06 -3.61 8.23
C SER A 205 3.73 -3.59 7.48
N CYS A 206 2.73 -2.95 8.05
CA CYS A 206 1.41 -2.81 7.42
C CYS A 206 0.72 -1.50 7.84
N THR A 207 -0.46 -1.25 7.28
CA THR A 207 -1.30 -0.08 7.57
C THR A 207 -1.63 0.08 9.07
N ASP A 208 -1.60 -0.99 9.86
CA ASP A 208 -2.09 -0.94 11.24
C ASP A 208 -0.96 -1.05 12.29
N TRP A 209 0.20 -1.62 11.93
CA TRP A 209 1.35 -1.78 12.83
C TRP A 209 2.64 -2.26 12.13
N VAL A 210 3.74 -2.17 12.90
CA VAL A 210 4.98 -2.92 12.69
C VAL A 210 5.07 -4.02 13.73
N SER A 211 5.49 -5.22 13.35
CA SER A 211 5.69 -6.34 14.29
C SER A 211 6.85 -7.24 13.91
N VAL A 212 7.40 -7.95 14.90
CA VAL A 212 8.22 -9.15 14.74
C VAL A 212 7.42 -10.32 15.30
N ASN A 213 7.11 -11.28 14.45
CA ASN A 213 6.15 -12.32 14.78
C ASN A 213 4.83 -11.69 15.33
N ASP A 214 4.39 -12.08 16.50
CA ASP A 214 3.17 -11.58 17.13
C ASP A 214 3.42 -10.37 18.06
N ASP A 215 4.69 -10.00 18.26
CA ASP A 215 5.08 -8.87 19.06
C ASP A 215 4.96 -7.57 18.24
N VAL A 216 3.95 -6.77 18.55
CA VAL A 216 3.75 -5.45 17.92
C VAL A 216 4.74 -4.45 18.50
N ILE A 217 5.57 -3.87 17.63
CA ILE A 217 6.59 -2.86 17.99
C ILE A 217 5.96 -1.48 18.08
N ASP A 218 5.15 -1.12 17.08
CA ASP A 218 4.47 0.16 17.03
C ASP A 218 3.15 0.07 16.25
N ARG A 219 2.16 0.88 16.67
CA ARG A 219 0.80 0.92 16.10
C ARG A 219 0.57 2.26 15.42
N ASP A 220 0.69 2.28 14.11
CA ASP A 220 0.35 3.39 13.22
C ASP A 220 0.33 2.88 11.77
N ASP A 221 0.11 3.78 10.80
CA ASP A 221 0.24 3.47 9.37
C ASP A 221 1.71 3.38 8.97
N TRP A 222 2.22 2.15 8.98
CA TRP A 222 3.59 1.81 8.61
C TRP A 222 3.71 1.21 7.19
N SER A 223 2.72 1.44 6.32
CA SER A 223 2.71 0.97 4.92
C SER A 223 3.60 1.80 3.99
N GLY A 224 4.73 2.27 4.47
CA GLY A 224 5.68 3.09 3.73
C GLY A 224 7.15 2.79 4.06
N PRO A 225 8.10 3.57 3.51
CA PRO A 225 9.53 3.29 3.65
C PRO A 225 10.04 3.33 5.10
N GLY A 226 9.41 4.12 5.98
CA GLY A 226 9.74 4.12 7.41
C GLY A 226 9.48 2.77 8.06
N GLY A 227 8.30 2.18 7.81
CA GLY A 227 7.95 0.85 8.32
C GLY A 227 8.86 -0.24 7.78
N ALA A 228 9.22 -0.18 6.49
CA ALA A 228 10.16 -1.11 5.88
C ALA A 228 11.52 -1.08 6.61
N ARG A 229 12.10 0.11 6.81
CA ARG A 229 13.37 0.25 7.52
C ARG A 229 13.30 -0.21 8.98
N MET A 230 12.21 0.13 9.68
CA MET A 230 11.99 -0.31 11.06
C MET A 230 11.98 -1.84 11.18
N VAL A 231 11.31 -2.54 10.25
CA VAL A 231 11.28 -4.00 10.19
C VAL A 231 12.65 -4.58 9.89
N LEU A 232 13.31 -4.10 8.84
CA LEU A 232 14.55 -4.70 8.33
C LEU A 232 15.75 -4.52 9.27
N ARG A 233 15.68 -3.55 10.18
CA ARG A 233 16.65 -3.34 11.27
C ARG A 233 16.45 -4.23 12.49
N GLN A 234 15.37 -5.05 12.53
CA GLN A 234 15.12 -5.95 13.67
C GLN A 234 16.03 -7.18 13.64
N PRO A 235 16.95 -7.35 14.60
CA PRO A 235 17.98 -8.39 14.51
C PRO A 235 17.46 -9.82 14.63
N GLY A 236 16.20 -10.01 15.02
CA GLY A 236 15.59 -11.32 15.26
C GLY A 236 14.80 -11.89 14.09
N ILE A 237 14.77 -11.24 12.91
CA ILE A 237 13.98 -11.72 11.78
C ILE A 237 14.80 -12.55 10.79
N ASP A 238 14.14 -13.55 10.20
CA ASP A 238 14.66 -14.44 9.14
C ASP A 238 14.00 -14.14 7.78
N ALA A 239 12.93 -13.36 7.76
CA ALA A 239 12.23 -12.89 6.57
C ALA A 239 11.45 -11.61 6.87
N ALA A 240 11.16 -10.81 5.85
CA ALA A 240 10.34 -9.61 5.98
C ALA A 240 9.21 -9.59 4.95
N ILE A 241 8.02 -9.15 5.38
CA ILE A 241 6.86 -8.87 4.51
C ILE A 241 6.47 -7.42 4.70
N LEU A 242 6.50 -6.65 3.60
CA LEU A 242 6.35 -5.21 3.61
C LEU A 242 5.13 -4.77 2.82
N GLU A 243 4.13 -4.19 3.49
CA GLU A 243 3.04 -3.50 2.82
C GLU A 243 3.54 -2.16 2.26
N THR A 244 3.23 -1.87 1.01
CA THR A 244 3.62 -0.62 0.37
C THR A 244 2.41 0.09 -0.20
N ALA A 245 2.01 1.17 0.46
CA ALA A 245 0.88 2.00 0.03
C ALA A 245 1.32 3.08 -0.96
N ARG A 246 0.37 3.53 -1.78
CA ARG A 246 0.56 4.60 -2.77
C ARG A 246 1.22 5.86 -2.20
N GLY A 247 0.76 6.29 -1.02
CA GLY A 247 1.28 7.50 -0.37
C GLY A 247 2.78 7.44 -0.09
N GLY A 248 3.29 6.29 0.35
CA GLY A 248 4.72 6.06 0.56
C GLY A 248 5.51 6.15 -0.74
N LEU A 249 5.03 5.46 -1.78
CA LEU A 249 5.65 5.44 -3.12
C LEU A 249 5.77 6.84 -3.73
N LEU A 250 4.74 7.66 -3.60
CA LEU A 250 4.72 9.01 -4.14
C LEU A 250 5.56 9.99 -3.32
N ARG A 251 5.56 9.85 -1.99
CA ARG A 251 6.25 10.80 -1.10
C ARG A 251 7.76 10.58 -1.04
N ARG A 252 8.22 9.32 -1.03
CA ARG A 252 9.62 8.98 -0.76
C ARG A 252 10.19 7.92 -1.67
N GLY A 253 9.32 7.13 -2.37
CA GLY A 253 9.71 5.92 -3.08
C GLY A 253 9.65 4.67 -2.19
N LEU A 254 10.27 3.59 -2.64
CA LEU A 254 10.38 2.34 -1.89
C LEU A 254 11.34 2.47 -0.72
N GLY A 255 11.08 1.72 0.34
CA GLY A 255 11.96 1.61 1.51
C GLY A 255 13.09 0.61 1.35
N VAL A 256 13.14 -0.10 0.23
CA VAL A 256 14.16 -1.10 -0.13
C VAL A 256 14.54 -0.95 -1.59
N GLU A 257 15.78 -1.30 -1.92
CA GLU A 257 16.28 -1.30 -3.30
C GLU A 257 15.99 -2.63 -4.00
N THR A 258 16.05 -3.74 -3.26
CA THR A 258 15.85 -5.10 -3.77
C THR A 258 14.85 -5.89 -2.94
N ALA A 259 14.17 -6.86 -3.59
CA ALA A 259 13.25 -7.81 -2.98
C ALA A 259 13.26 -9.14 -3.76
N ASP A 260 13.12 -10.26 -3.03
CA ASP A 260 13.02 -11.60 -3.62
C ASP A 260 11.70 -11.79 -4.37
N ALA A 261 10.63 -11.19 -3.84
CA ALA A 261 9.32 -11.25 -4.47
C ALA A 261 8.51 -9.97 -4.23
N ALA A 262 7.72 -9.59 -5.23
CA ALA A 262 6.76 -8.50 -5.11
C ALA A 262 5.38 -8.94 -5.62
N LEU A 263 4.31 -8.42 -5.01
CA LEU A 263 2.94 -8.77 -5.36
C LEU A 263 2.07 -7.52 -5.53
N ILE A 264 1.31 -7.46 -6.64
CA ILE A 264 0.26 -6.47 -6.86
C ILE A 264 -1.10 -7.17 -6.83
N THR A 265 -1.93 -6.84 -5.84
CA THR A 265 -3.21 -7.52 -5.62
C THR A 265 -4.26 -7.17 -6.69
N ASN A 266 -4.46 -5.89 -6.95
CA ASN A 266 -5.40 -5.36 -7.94
C ASN A 266 -5.22 -3.85 -8.13
N ILE A 267 -5.79 -3.32 -9.21
CA ILE A 267 -5.88 -1.89 -9.52
C ILE A 267 -7.36 -1.50 -9.62
N ALA A 268 -7.83 -0.65 -8.73
CA ALA A 268 -9.20 -0.14 -8.75
C ALA A 268 -9.22 1.34 -8.35
N GLU A 269 -10.34 2.00 -8.58
CA GLU A 269 -10.53 3.39 -8.19
C GLU A 269 -10.47 3.55 -6.68
N ASP A 270 -9.48 4.30 -6.22
CA ASP A 270 -9.31 4.67 -4.82
C ASP A 270 -8.44 5.91 -4.72
N HIS A 271 -8.89 6.90 -3.93
CA HIS A 271 -8.17 8.17 -3.71
C HIS A 271 -7.71 8.86 -5.01
N LEU A 272 -8.50 8.82 -6.08
CA LEU A 272 -8.23 9.60 -7.28
C LEU A 272 -8.32 11.10 -6.92
N GLY A 273 -7.33 11.88 -7.39
CA GLY A 273 -7.17 13.30 -7.09
C GLY A 273 -6.04 13.62 -6.10
N ASP A 274 -5.66 12.71 -5.22
CA ASP A 274 -4.56 12.91 -4.29
C ASP A 274 -3.22 12.87 -5.03
N PHE A 275 -2.30 13.78 -4.68
CA PHE A 275 -0.97 13.87 -5.29
C PHE A 275 -0.97 13.90 -6.84
N GLY A 276 -2.03 14.49 -7.44
CA GLY A 276 -2.14 14.65 -8.90
C GLY A 276 -2.52 13.40 -9.68
N SER A 277 -2.67 12.21 -9.05
CA SER A 277 -3.12 11.01 -9.76
C SER A 277 -4.63 11.05 -10.02
N GLN A 278 -5.02 11.14 -11.30
CA GLN A 278 -6.42 11.31 -11.71
C GLN A 278 -6.98 10.12 -12.51
N SER A 279 -6.17 9.08 -12.76
CA SER A 279 -6.58 7.95 -13.59
C SER A 279 -6.10 6.60 -13.03
N LEU A 280 -6.79 5.52 -13.42
CA LEU A 280 -6.37 4.15 -13.10
C LEU A 280 -4.98 3.83 -13.70
N GLN A 281 -4.64 4.40 -14.86
CA GLN A 281 -3.34 4.19 -15.49
C GLN A 281 -2.20 4.82 -14.67
N GLU A 282 -2.41 6.00 -14.11
CA GLU A 282 -1.45 6.63 -13.20
C GLU A 282 -1.31 5.83 -11.91
N LEU A 283 -2.43 5.37 -11.34
CA LEU A 283 -2.43 4.51 -10.16
C LEU A 283 -1.69 3.19 -10.40
N LEU A 284 -1.90 2.57 -11.58
CA LEU A 284 -1.13 1.40 -12.01
C LEU A 284 0.38 1.70 -12.06
N ASN A 285 0.79 2.80 -12.69
CA ASN A 285 2.20 3.16 -12.80
C ASN A 285 2.86 3.39 -11.43
N ILE A 286 2.14 4.01 -10.50
CA ILE A 286 2.61 4.21 -9.12
C ILE A 286 2.82 2.86 -8.42
N LYS A 287 1.83 1.97 -8.47
CA LYS A 287 1.93 0.65 -7.82
C LYS A 287 2.95 -0.26 -8.51
N TRP A 288 3.17 -0.06 -9.82
CA TRP A 288 4.15 -0.81 -10.58
C TRP A 288 5.59 -0.58 -10.13
N VAL A 289 5.86 0.49 -9.37
CA VAL A 289 7.20 0.80 -8.83
C VAL A 289 7.80 -0.37 -8.04
N ILE A 290 6.98 -1.19 -7.37
CA ILE A 290 7.50 -2.35 -6.63
C ILE A 290 8.20 -3.38 -7.54
N SER A 291 7.85 -3.42 -8.84
CA SER A 291 8.52 -4.29 -9.81
C SER A 291 9.97 -3.89 -10.07
N HIS A 292 10.35 -2.64 -9.78
CA HIS A 292 11.72 -2.16 -9.91
C HIS A 292 12.65 -2.74 -8.84
N ALA A 293 12.10 -3.14 -7.69
CA ALA A 293 12.87 -3.77 -6.63
C ALA A 293 13.01 -5.29 -6.80
N VAL A 294 12.30 -5.92 -7.74
CA VAL A 294 12.41 -7.37 -7.94
C VAL A 294 13.78 -7.70 -8.51
N GLU A 295 14.53 -8.52 -7.78
CA GLU A 295 15.86 -8.96 -8.20
C GLU A 295 15.84 -9.77 -9.51
N ALA A 296 17.00 -9.93 -10.15
CA ALA A 296 17.11 -10.67 -11.41
C ALA A 296 16.61 -12.13 -11.28
N ASN A 297 16.76 -12.74 -10.11
CA ASN A 297 16.26 -14.08 -9.78
C ASN A 297 14.92 -14.05 -9.03
N GLY A 298 14.42 -12.85 -8.73
CA GLY A 298 13.19 -12.63 -8.00
C GLY A 298 11.94 -12.88 -8.85
N THR A 299 10.78 -12.72 -8.23
CA THR A 299 9.49 -13.04 -8.86
C THR A 299 8.48 -11.92 -8.63
N LEU A 300 7.81 -11.51 -9.70
CA LEU A 300 6.65 -10.61 -9.63
C LEU A 300 5.36 -11.45 -9.64
N VAL A 301 4.55 -11.32 -8.60
CA VAL A 301 3.25 -12.01 -8.47
C VAL A 301 2.14 -11.05 -8.87
N LEU A 302 1.30 -11.46 -9.81
CA LEU A 302 0.25 -10.61 -10.40
C LEU A 302 -1.10 -11.32 -10.43
N ASN A 303 -2.16 -10.54 -10.31
CA ASN A 303 -3.53 -10.98 -10.47
C ASN A 303 -3.90 -11.07 -11.97
N ALA A 304 -4.18 -12.26 -12.46
CA ALA A 304 -4.56 -12.48 -13.86
C ALA A 304 -6.02 -12.05 -14.16
N ASP A 305 -6.84 -11.79 -13.14
CA ASP A 305 -8.20 -11.29 -13.27
C ASP A 305 -8.25 -9.74 -13.41
N ASP A 306 -7.10 -9.08 -13.35
CA ASP A 306 -6.96 -7.63 -13.50
C ASP A 306 -6.32 -7.29 -14.87
N GLU A 307 -7.14 -6.81 -15.80
CA GLU A 307 -6.71 -6.52 -17.18
C GLU A 307 -5.59 -5.49 -17.25
N LEU A 308 -5.55 -4.51 -16.32
CA LEU A 308 -4.50 -3.49 -16.29
C LEU A 308 -3.15 -4.10 -15.89
N LEU A 309 -3.14 -5.05 -14.96
CA LEU A 309 -1.94 -5.78 -14.56
C LEU A 309 -1.48 -6.71 -15.68
N VAL A 310 -2.41 -7.39 -16.36
CA VAL A 310 -2.10 -8.25 -17.51
C VAL A 310 -1.44 -7.45 -18.64
N ASP A 311 -2.01 -6.31 -19.01
CA ASP A 311 -1.42 -5.47 -20.06
C ASP A 311 -0.05 -4.90 -19.64
N LYS A 312 0.09 -4.44 -18.41
CA LYS A 312 1.33 -3.87 -17.89
C LYS A 312 2.44 -4.92 -17.78
N SER A 313 2.09 -6.17 -17.48
CA SER A 313 3.05 -7.28 -17.32
C SER A 313 3.97 -7.48 -18.53
N ARG A 314 3.51 -7.12 -19.73
CA ARG A 314 4.31 -7.20 -20.97
C ARG A 314 5.57 -6.32 -20.94
N SER A 315 5.61 -5.33 -20.05
CA SER A 315 6.79 -4.47 -19.84
C SER A 315 7.81 -5.04 -18.86
N PHE A 316 7.50 -6.16 -18.19
CA PHE A 316 8.38 -6.79 -17.21
C PHE A 316 9.10 -7.99 -17.83
N ALA A 317 10.44 -7.95 -17.79
CA ALA A 317 11.26 -9.00 -18.40
C ALA A 317 11.63 -10.14 -17.43
N GLY A 318 11.29 -10.02 -16.13
CA GLY A 318 11.59 -11.01 -15.10
C GLY A 318 10.57 -12.13 -15.02
N ARG A 319 10.72 -12.97 -14.01
CA ARG A 319 9.80 -14.08 -13.73
C ARG A 319 8.47 -13.57 -13.18
N ILE A 320 7.37 -14.06 -13.74
CA ILE A 320 6.01 -13.79 -13.26
C ILE A 320 5.40 -15.09 -12.73
N VAL A 321 4.66 -14.97 -11.63
CA VAL A 321 3.71 -15.97 -11.13
C VAL A 321 2.32 -15.33 -11.11
N TRP A 322 1.35 -15.99 -11.71
CA TRP A 322 -0.03 -15.51 -11.76
C TRP A 322 -0.89 -16.12 -10.66
N PHE A 323 -1.86 -15.35 -10.16
CA PHE A 323 -2.97 -15.92 -9.42
C PHE A 323 -4.32 -15.48 -10.02
N SER A 324 -5.37 -16.33 -9.88
CA SER A 324 -6.68 -16.08 -10.45
C SER A 324 -7.78 -16.79 -9.65
N LEU A 325 -8.96 -16.17 -9.60
CA LEU A 325 -10.20 -16.79 -9.12
C LEU A 325 -10.92 -17.58 -10.22
N ASP A 326 -10.51 -17.41 -11.47
CA ASP A 326 -11.09 -18.07 -12.65
C ASP A 326 -10.17 -19.20 -13.15
N GLU A 327 -10.65 -20.44 -13.09
CA GLU A 327 -9.92 -21.61 -13.57
C GLU A 327 -9.72 -21.62 -15.09
N ASP A 328 -10.59 -20.94 -15.83
CA ASP A 328 -10.57 -20.81 -17.29
C ASP A 328 -9.85 -19.54 -17.78
N ASN A 329 -9.15 -18.81 -16.87
CA ASN A 329 -8.46 -17.58 -17.22
C ASN A 329 -7.43 -17.81 -18.34
N ALA A 330 -7.61 -17.12 -19.47
CA ALA A 330 -6.81 -17.31 -20.68
C ALA A 330 -5.32 -16.96 -20.49
N VAL A 331 -5.01 -15.97 -19.63
CA VAL A 331 -3.63 -15.57 -19.30
C VAL A 331 -2.93 -16.68 -18.53
N VAL A 332 -3.62 -17.26 -17.54
CA VAL A 332 -3.13 -18.41 -16.77
C VAL A 332 -2.92 -19.62 -17.69
N ALA A 333 -3.89 -19.92 -18.58
CA ALA A 333 -3.79 -21.03 -19.51
C ALA A 333 -2.58 -20.90 -20.46
N ALA A 334 -2.36 -19.71 -21.03
CA ALA A 334 -1.21 -19.42 -21.88
C ALA A 334 0.12 -19.55 -21.10
N HIS A 335 0.19 -18.95 -19.91
CA HIS A 335 1.38 -18.99 -19.06
C HIS A 335 1.77 -20.42 -18.65
N ARG A 336 0.79 -21.27 -18.35
CA ARG A 336 0.99 -22.69 -18.06
C ARG A 336 1.54 -23.44 -19.27
N SER A 337 1.00 -23.17 -20.46
CA SER A 337 1.49 -23.80 -21.71
C SER A 337 2.98 -23.50 -21.97
N ASP A 338 3.46 -22.37 -21.46
CA ASP A 338 4.87 -21.98 -21.53
C ASP A 338 5.71 -22.51 -20.33
N GLY A 339 5.13 -23.39 -19.51
CA GLY A 339 5.78 -23.99 -18.33
C GLY A 339 5.75 -23.13 -17.08
N GLY A 340 4.98 -22.04 -17.08
CA GLY A 340 4.87 -21.10 -15.98
C GLY A 340 4.13 -21.64 -14.74
N VAL A 341 4.29 -20.92 -13.62
CA VAL A 341 3.63 -21.24 -12.34
C VAL A 341 2.42 -20.33 -12.12
N ALA A 342 1.31 -20.91 -11.67
CA ALA A 342 0.12 -20.15 -11.29
C ALA A 342 -0.59 -20.78 -10.08
N PHE A 343 -1.31 -19.92 -9.32
CA PHE A 343 -2.15 -20.31 -8.20
C PHE A 343 -3.59 -19.94 -8.50
N VAL A 344 -4.50 -20.92 -8.52
CA VAL A 344 -5.85 -20.74 -9.07
C VAL A 344 -6.90 -21.32 -8.14
N TYR A 345 -8.04 -20.66 -8.05
CA TYR A 345 -9.25 -21.23 -7.44
C TYR A 345 -9.99 -22.06 -8.49
N SER A 346 -10.08 -23.36 -8.30
CA SER A 346 -10.68 -24.31 -9.25
C SER A 346 -11.52 -25.34 -8.53
N GLY A 347 -12.77 -25.50 -8.93
CA GLY A 347 -13.67 -26.53 -8.39
C GLY A 347 -13.88 -26.47 -6.86
N GLY A 348 -13.69 -25.34 -6.20
CA GLY A 348 -13.78 -25.18 -4.75
C GLY A 348 -12.43 -25.34 -4.02
N ASP A 349 -11.36 -25.62 -4.73
CA ASP A 349 -10.02 -25.85 -4.20
C ASP A 349 -9.04 -24.73 -4.60
N LEU A 350 -8.04 -24.52 -3.77
CA LEU A 350 -6.84 -23.76 -4.11
C LEU A 350 -5.86 -24.72 -4.78
N VAL A 351 -5.44 -24.42 -6.00
CA VAL A 351 -4.60 -25.29 -6.82
C VAL A 351 -3.37 -24.54 -7.31
N ARG A 352 -2.20 -25.16 -7.17
CA ARG A 352 -0.96 -24.72 -7.80
C ARG A 352 -0.75 -25.46 -9.11
N TYR A 353 -0.42 -24.72 -10.15
CA TYR A 353 0.03 -25.24 -11.44
C TYR A 353 1.52 -24.95 -11.66
N ALA A 354 2.22 -25.88 -12.29
CA ALA A 354 3.57 -25.70 -12.80
C ALA A 354 3.62 -26.34 -14.20
N GLY A 355 3.44 -25.55 -15.24
CA GLY A 355 3.12 -26.04 -16.58
C GLY A 355 1.85 -26.87 -16.57
N ASP A 356 1.90 -28.08 -17.12
CA ASP A 356 0.76 -29.02 -17.15
C ASP A 356 0.51 -29.74 -15.83
N ALA A 357 1.50 -29.74 -14.92
CA ALA A 357 1.33 -30.36 -13.63
C ALA A 357 0.43 -29.51 -12.72
N SER A 358 -0.52 -30.15 -12.03
CA SER A 358 -1.39 -29.51 -11.05
C SER A 358 -1.25 -30.17 -9.69
N GLU A 359 -1.29 -29.37 -8.65
CA GLU A 359 -1.20 -29.79 -7.27
C GLU A 359 -2.29 -29.08 -6.46
N LYS A 360 -3.21 -29.86 -5.87
CA LYS A 360 -4.20 -29.32 -4.96
C LYS A 360 -3.50 -28.93 -3.65
N LEU A 361 -3.67 -27.68 -3.23
CA LEU A 361 -3.21 -27.19 -1.93
C LEU A 361 -4.19 -27.65 -0.83
N CYS A 362 -5.39 -27.06 -0.82
CA CYS A 362 -6.45 -27.39 0.13
C CYS A 362 -7.81 -26.95 -0.47
N ALA A 363 -8.91 -27.34 0.17
CA ALA A 363 -10.20 -26.75 -0.18
C ALA A 363 -10.29 -25.32 0.36
N ALA A 364 -10.85 -24.39 -0.40
CA ALA A 364 -10.97 -23.00 0.02
C ALA A 364 -11.77 -22.86 1.33
N ARG A 365 -12.78 -23.70 1.55
CA ARG A 365 -13.56 -23.74 2.81
C ARG A 365 -12.74 -24.14 4.04
N ASP A 366 -11.61 -24.84 3.85
CA ASP A 366 -10.73 -25.27 4.93
C ASP A 366 -9.73 -24.17 5.33
N VAL A 367 -9.72 -23.04 4.63
CA VAL A 367 -8.95 -21.85 4.95
C VAL A 367 -9.84 -20.91 5.78
N PRO A 368 -9.64 -20.77 7.09
CA PRO A 368 -10.62 -20.11 7.98
C PRO A 368 -10.97 -18.68 7.58
N ILE A 369 -9.98 -17.91 7.08
CA ILE A 369 -10.16 -16.52 6.67
C ILE A 369 -11.09 -16.35 5.44
N THR A 370 -11.36 -17.42 4.70
CA THR A 370 -12.28 -17.41 3.55
C THR A 370 -13.75 -17.52 3.94
N LEU A 371 -14.04 -17.77 5.22
CA LEU A 371 -15.40 -17.93 5.76
C LEU A 371 -16.20 -18.99 4.98
N GLU A 372 -15.70 -20.24 4.99
CA GLU A 372 -16.28 -21.36 4.23
C GLU A 372 -16.40 -21.08 2.71
N ALA A 373 -15.43 -20.34 2.16
CA ALA A 373 -15.36 -19.87 0.78
C ALA A 373 -16.40 -18.78 0.42
N ALA A 374 -17.09 -18.18 1.38
CA ALA A 374 -18.01 -17.07 1.14
C ALA A 374 -17.28 -15.74 0.82
N ALA A 375 -16.05 -15.56 1.29
CA ALA A 375 -15.22 -14.38 1.08
C ALA A 375 -14.28 -14.57 -0.13
N SER A 376 -14.78 -14.40 -1.36
CA SER A 376 -14.00 -14.59 -2.60
C SER A 376 -12.74 -13.72 -2.66
N HIS A 377 -12.81 -12.48 -2.15
CA HIS A 377 -11.66 -11.59 -2.05
C HIS A 377 -10.56 -12.14 -1.14
N ASN A 378 -10.91 -12.88 -0.07
CA ASN A 378 -9.93 -13.54 0.79
C ASN A 378 -9.37 -14.82 0.14
N ILE A 379 -10.12 -15.48 -0.75
CA ILE A 379 -9.55 -16.54 -1.60
C ILE A 379 -8.47 -15.95 -2.51
N ALA A 380 -8.73 -14.82 -3.17
CA ALA A 380 -7.72 -14.13 -4.00
C ALA A 380 -6.50 -13.71 -3.16
N ASN A 381 -6.70 -13.12 -1.98
CA ASN A 381 -5.61 -12.76 -1.06
C ASN A 381 -4.78 -13.98 -0.62
N ALA A 382 -5.42 -15.12 -0.36
CA ALA A 382 -4.76 -16.37 0.02
C ALA A 382 -3.94 -16.95 -1.15
N LEU A 383 -4.48 -16.95 -2.37
CA LEU A 383 -3.75 -17.35 -3.59
C LEU A 383 -2.53 -16.45 -3.83
N GLY A 384 -2.71 -15.12 -3.73
CA GLY A 384 -1.62 -14.16 -3.86
C GLY A 384 -0.53 -14.36 -2.81
N ALA A 385 -0.91 -14.53 -1.54
CA ALA A 385 0.04 -14.78 -0.44
C ALA A 385 0.77 -16.12 -0.60
N ALA A 386 0.07 -17.18 -1.04
CA ALA A 386 0.67 -18.47 -1.36
C ALA A 386 1.69 -18.36 -2.51
N ALA A 387 1.34 -17.61 -3.57
CA ALA A 387 2.25 -17.34 -4.68
C ALA A 387 3.48 -16.55 -4.25
N LEU A 388 3.30 -15.50 -3.41
CA LEU A 388 4.38 -14.68 -2.89
C LEU A 388 5.35 -15.51 -2.02
N THR A 389 4.82 -16.26 -1.06
CA THR A 389 5.65 -17.06 -0.14
C THR A 389 6.29 -18.26 -0.84
N HIS A 390 5.64 -18.83 -1.87
CA HIS A 390 6.27 -19.80 -2.75
C HIS A 390 7.47 -19.20 -3.49
N ALA A 391 7.34 -17.97 -4.00
CA ALA A 391 8.45 -17.26 -4.63
C ALA A 391 9.58 -16.94 -3.65
N MET A 392 9.27 -16.77 -2.35
CA MET A 392 10.25 -16.62 -1.25
C MET A 392 10.80 -17.96 -0.73
N GLY A 393 10.44 -19.09 -1.36
CA GLY A 393 11.05 -20.40 -1.10
C GLY A 393 10.26 -21.36 -0.21
N LEU A 394 9.00 -21.05 0.16
CA LEU A 394 8.17 -22.02 0.87
C LEU A 394 7.76 -23.18 -0.04
N THR A 395 7.75 -24.38 0.54
CA THR A 395 7.20 -25.59 -0.09
C THR A 395 5.66 -25.57 -0.07
N THR A 396 5.06 -26.39 -0.92
CA THR A 396 3.58 -26.54 -0.95
C THR A 396 3.03 -26.99 0.42
N ASP A 397 3.68 -27.93 1.09
CA ASP A 397 3.24 -28.44 2.39
C ASP A 397 3.27 -27.36 3.48
N GLU A 398 4.30 -26.51 3.51
CA GLU A 398 4.40 -25.37 4.44
C GLU A 398 3.28 -24.35 4.17
N ILE A 399 3.01 -24.03 2.89
CA ILE A 399 1.92 -23.15 2.47
C ILE A 399 0.56 -23.69 2.94
N VAL A 400 0.29 -24.97 2.70
CA VAL A 400 -0.97 -25.64 3.11
C VAL A 400 -1.13 -25.61 4.63
N SER A 401 -0.08 -25.94 5.37
CA SER A 401 -0.08 -25.90 6.83
C SER A 401 -0.43 -24.50 7.35
N GLY A 402 0.15 -23.45 6.76
CA GLY A 402 -0.15 -22.07 7.13
C GLY A 402 -1.56 -21.63 6.73
N LEU A 403 -2.00 -21.91 5.51
CA LEU A 403 -3.34 -21.52 5.04
C LEU A 403 -4.45 -22.10 5.91
N THR A 404 -4.36 -23.35 6.30
CA THR A 404 -5.40 -24.06 7.09
C THR A 404 -5.41 -23.67 8.57
N THR A 405 -4.36 -22.98 9.04
CA THR A 405 -4.25 -22.48 10.43
C THR A 405 -4.45 -20.96 10.55
N MET A 406 -4.57 -20.22 9.44
CA MET A 406 -4.76 -18.77 9.44
C MET A 406 -6.12 -18.37 10.02
N SER A 407 -6.14 -17.96 11.28
CA SER A 407 -7.37 -17.52 11.94
C SER A 407 -7.74 -16.06 11.63
N GLN A 408 -9.01 -15.73 11.81
CA GLN A 408 -9.47 -14.34 11.69
C GLN A 408 -8.84 -13.42 12.76
N ASP A 409 -8.40 -13.96 13.90
CA ASP A 409 -7.74 -13.17 14.96
C ASP A 409 -6.38 -12.64 14.52
N SER A 410 -5.73 -13.31 13.56
CA SER A 410 -4.49 -12.84 12.93
C SER A 410 -4.71 -11.74 11.89
N ASN A 411 -5.98 -11.42 11.58
CA ASN A 411 -6.36 -10.40 10.59
C ASN A 411 -7.49 -9.49 11.10
N PRO A 412 -7.33 -8.81 12.26
CA PRO A 412 -8.38 -7.99 12.85
C PRO A 412 -8.78 -6.84 11.93
N GLY A 413 -10.10 -6.53 11.89
CA GLY A 413 -10.67 -5.47 11.08
C GLY A 413 -10.79 -5.77 9.58
N ARG A 414 -10.61 -7.01 9.16
CA ARG A 414 -10.69 -7.42 7.76
C ARG A 414 -11.55 -8.66 7.62
N SER A 415 -12.85 -8.45 7.30
CA SER A 415 -13.86 -9.51 7.11
C SER A 415 -13.98 -10.46 8.31
N ASN A 416 -13.93 -9.93 9.53
CA ASN A 416 -14.07 -10.76 10.74
C ASN A 416 -15.55 -11.04 11.02
N LEU A 417 -15.91 -12.32 11.12
CA LEU A 417 -17.27 -12.77 11.44
C LEU A 417 -17.30 -13.38 12.85
N TYR A 418 -18.04 -12.74 13.73
CA TYR A 418 -18.24 -13.17 15.11
C TYR A 418 -19.67 -13.68 15.31
N GLU A 419 -19.85 -14.60 16.24
CA GLU A 419 -21.16 -15.01 16.75
C GLU A 419 -21.33 -14.48 18.18
N VAL A 420 -22.39 -13.71 18.43
CA VAL A 420 -22.65 -13.01 19.69
C VAL A 420 -24.12 -13.15 20.02
N ASP A 421 -24.46 -13.66 21.19
CA ASP A 421 -25.86 -13.76 21.70
C ASP A 421 -26.85 -14.37 20.67
N GLY A 422 -26.36 -15.26 19.78
CA GLY A 422 -27.15 -15.92 18.74
C GLY A 422 -27.37 -15.10 17.46
N PHE A 423 -26.76 -13.93 17.32
CA PHE A 423 -26.65 -13.18 16.06
C PHE A 423 -25.21 -13.12 15.57
N LYS A 424 -25.00 -12.70 14.34
CA LYS A 424 -23.67 -12.58 13.72
C LYS A 424 -23.25 -11.11 13.60
N VAL A 425 -21.94 -10.86 13.78
CA VAL A 425 -21.34 -9.53 13.59
C VAL A 425 -20.20 -9.64 12.59
N LEU A 426 -20.31 -8.93 11.47
CA LEU A 426 -19.29 -8.85 10.43
C LEU A 426 -18.61 -7.49 10.52
N VAL A 427 -17.30 -7.48 10.80
CA VAL A 427 -16.48 -6.26 10.90
C VAL A 427 -15.50 -6.18 9.75
N ASP A 428 -15.45 -5.04 9.06
CA ASP A 428 -14.52 -4.80 7.95
C ASP A 428 -14.10 -3.32 7.86
N PHE A 429 -13.03 -3.05 7.11
CA PHE A 429 -12.48 -1.72 6.82
C PHE A 429 -12.76 -1.27 5.36
N ALA A 430 -13.74 -1.84 4.68
CA ALA A 430 -14.06 -1.48 3.30
C ALA A 430 -14.46 0.00 3.19
N HIS A 431 -13.77 0.78 2.33
CA HIS A 431 -13.94 2.24 2.21
C HIS A 431 -13.96 2.74 0.76
N ASN A 432 -13.84 1.85 -0.22
CA ASN A 432 -13.96 2.17 -1.64
C ASN A 432 -15.00 1.26 -2.32
N PRO A 433 -15.52 1.63 -3.51
CA PRO A 433 -16.61 0.91 -4.15
C PRO A 433 -16.37 -0.58 -4.35
N GLN A 434 -15.17 -0.98 -4.79
CA GLN A 434 -14.84 -2.38 -5.03
C GLN A 434 -14.81 -3.20 -3.74
N ALA A 435 -14.16 -2.70 -2.69
CA ALA A 435 -14.12 -3.37 -1.38
C ALA A 435 -15.53 -3.52 -0.78
N MET A 436 -16.35 -2.47 -0.90
CA MET A 436 -17.72 -2.49 -0.39
C MET A 436 -18.62 -3.47 -1.16
N GLN A 437 -18.47 -3.55 -2.49
CA GLN A 437 -19.18 -4.55 -3.29
C GLN A 437 -18.83 -5.98 -2.85
N ALA A 438 -17.55 -6.25 -2.60
CA ALA A 438 -17.08 -7.56 -2.11
C ALA A 438 -17.66 -7.88 -0.73
N LEU A 439 -17.60 -6.91 0.19
CA LEU A 439 -18.18 -7.05 1.54
C LEU A 439 -19.70 -7.28 1.49
N PHE A 440 -20.42 -6.52 0.68
CA PHE A 440 -21.87 -6.65 0.55
C PHE A 440 -22.26 -7.97 -0.13
N ALA A 441 -21.49 -8.48 -1.07
CA ALA A 441 -21.69 -9.81 -1.63
C ALA A 441 -21.53 -10.89 -0.55
N MET A 442 -20.52 -10.78 0.31
CA MET A 442 -20.32 -11.66 1.45
C MET A 442 -21.46 -11.54 2.47
N ALA A 443 -21.86 -10.31 2.85
CA ALA A 443 -22.98 -10.09 3.78
C ALA A 443 -24.31 -10.66 3.28
N ARG A 444 -24.53 -10.69 1.95
CA ARG A 444 -25.71 -11.38 1.35
C ARG A 444 -25.60 -12.89 1.47
N ALA A 445 -24.40 -13.47 1.33
CA ALA A 445 -24.18 -14.90 1.42
C ALA A 445 -24.30 -15.43 2.86
N VAL A 446 -24.07 -14.58 3.87
CA VAL A 446 -24.27 -14.96 5.29
C VAL A 446 -25.77 -15.08 5.58
N PRO A 447 -26.28 -16.27 5.99
CA PRO A 447 -27.67 -16.43 6.37
C PRO A 447 -28.06 -15.54 7.56
N ALA A 448 -29.11 -14.75 7.39
CA ALA A 448 -29.63 -13.86 8.44
C ALA A 448 -31.12 -13.60 8.27
N LYS A 449 -31.84 -13.41 9.39
CA LYS A 449 -33.25 -13.01 9.40
C LYS A 449 -33.42 -11.55 9.00
N ARG A 450 -32.65 -10.67 9.64
CA ARG A 450 -32.61 -9.22 9.40
C ARG A 450 -31.14 -8.79 9.30
N ARG A 451 -30.91 -7.66 8.65
CA ARG A 451 -29.55 -7.07 8.52
C ARG A 451 -29.59 -5.62 8.95
N VAL A 452 -28.59 -5.22 9.74
CA VAL A 452 -28.26 -3.82 10.03
C VAL A 452 -26.86 -3.50 9.55
N LEU A 453 -26.68 -2.31 8.98
CA LEU A 453 -25.36 -1.80 8.53
C LEU A 453 -25.00 -0.54 9.31
N CYS A 454 -23.80 -0.54 9.90
CA CYS A 454 -23.19 0.64 10.51
C CYS A 454 -22.05 1.11 9.61
N PHE A 455 -22.08 2.36 9.18
CA PHE A 455 -21.01 2.94 8.38
C PHE A 455 -21.01 4.46 8.42
N GLY A 456 -19.87 5.06 8.12
CA GLY A 456 -19.69 6.46 7.75
C GLY A 456 -19.02 6.57 6.38
N GLN A 457 -18.83 7.79 5.89
CA GLN A 457 -18.09 8.05 4.66
C GLN A 457 -17.27 9.34 4.78
N ALA A 458 -16.04 9.31 4.26
CA ALA A 458 -15.19 10.50 4.20
C ALA A 458 -15.76 11.55 3.23
N GLY A 459 -15.60 12.83 3.58
CA GLY A 459 -16.17 13.95 2.86
C GLY A 459 -15.45 14.35 1.56
N ASP A 460 -14.30 13.74 1.25
CA ASP A 460 -13.56 13.97 0.00
C ASP A 460 -14.16 13.23 -1.22
N ARG A 461 -15.17 12.39 -1.01
CA ARG A 461 -15.88 11.71 -2.10
C ARG A 461 -16.89 12.64 -2.76
N THR A 462 -17.12 12.45 -4.06
CA THR A 462 -18.19 13.18 -4.75
C THR A 462 -19.57 12.76 -4.26
N ASP A 463 -20.56 13.64 -4.41
CA ASP A 463 -21.95 13.32 -4.04
C ASP A 463 -22.47 12.06 -4.73
N GLU A 464 -22.08 11.85 -6.00
CA GLU A 464 -22.50 10.65 -6.75
C GLU A 464 -21.86 9.38 -6.20
N GLN A 465 -20.59 9.41 -5.84
CA GLN A 465 -19.93 8.27 -5.18
C GLN A 465 -20.59 7.91 -3.84
N ILE A 466 -20.98 8.93 -3.06
CA ILE A 466 -21.70 8.72 -1.80
C ILE A 466 -23.09 8.10 -2.05
N ARG A 467 -23.80 8.54 -3.10
CA ARG A 467 -25.09 7.95 -3.51
C ARG A 467 -24.95 6.52 -4.01
N ASP A 468 -23.92 6.24 -4.83
CA ASP A 468 -23.63 4.87 -5.32
C ASP A 468 -23.37 3.92 -4.16
N LEU A 469 -22.64 4.37 -3.16
CA LEU A 469 -22.43 3.63 -1.92
C LEU A 469 -23.75 3.32 -1.21
N ALA A 470 -24.60 4.33 -1.02
CA ALA A 470 -25.90 4.15 -0.36
C ALA A 470 -26.80 3.17 -1.13
N ARG A 471 -26.86 3.26 -2.47
CA ARG A 471 -27.59 2.31 -3.34
C ARG A 471 -27.06 0.88 -3.19
N SER A 472 -25.74 0.72 -3.22
CA SER A 472 -25.08 -0.58 -3.07
C SER A 472 -25.37 -1.18 -1.69
N ALA A 473 -25.26 -0.39 -0.63
CA ALA A 473 -25.57 -0.80 0.72
C ALA A 473 -27.03 -1.27 0.87
N TRP A 474 -27.99 -0.50 0.35
CA TRP A 474 -29.41 -0.87 0.43
C TRP A 474 -29.75 -2.18 -0.28
N SER A 475 -29.00 -2.51 -1.34
CA SER A 475 -29.23 -3.72 -2.15
C SER A 475 -29.05 -5.05 -1.39
N ILE A 476 -28.47 -5.06 -0.20
CA ILE A 476 -28.27 -6.30 0.58
C ILE A 476 -29.47 -6.69 1.43
N GLY A 477 -30.57 -5.91 1.40
CA GLY A 477 -31.80 -6.18 2.14
C GLY A 477 -31.67 -5.78 3.60
N LEU A 478 -31.41 -4.50 3.84
CA LEU A 478 -31.27 -3.93 5.19
C LEU A 478 -32.63 -3.63 5.84
N GLU A 479 -32.77 -3.97 7.11
CA GLU A 479 -33.86 -3.52 7.98
C GLU A 479 -33.52 -2.22 8.71
N MET A 480 -32.25 -1.92 8.91
CA MET A 480 -31.76 -0.73 9.61
C MET A 480 -30.41 -0.28 9.02
N VAL A 481 -30.21 1.02 8.94
CA VAL A 481 -28.94 1.66 8.59
C VAL A 481 -28.59 2.67 9.68
N MET A 482 -27.41 2.54 10.24
CA MET A 482 -26.85 3.44 11.25
C MET A 482 -25.67 4.17 10.65
N ILE A 483 -25.80 5.47 10.45
CA ILE A 483 -24.83 6.30 9.77
C ILE A 483 -24.14 7.16 10.80
N SER A 484 -22.81 7.07 10.88
CA SER A 484 -21.98 7.87 11.78
C SER A 484 -21.21 8.97 11.04
N GLU A 485 -21.00 10.07 11.73
CA GLU A 485 -20.05 11.08 11.28
C GLU A 485 -18.61 10.55 11.43
N LEU A 486 -17.74 10.95 10.51
CA LEU A 486 -16.32 10.72 10.59
C LEU A 486 -15.62 12.06 10.81
N ALA A 487 -15.64 12.56 12.06
CA ALA A 487 -15.24 13.92 12.41
C ALA A 487 -13.84 14.31 11.87
N HIS A 488 -12.88 13.37 11.87
CA HIS A 488 -11.53 13.59 11.36
C HIS A 488 -11.42 13.53 9.82
N TYR A 489 -12.50 13.14 9.12
CA TYR A 489 -12.53 12.93 7.67
C TYR A 489 -13.59 13.78 6.96
N HIS A 490 -14.05 14.90 7.54
CA HIS A 490 -15.00 15.81 6.88
C HIS A 490 -14.45 16.43 5.60
N ARG A 491 -13.10 16.62 5.51
CA ARG A 491 -12.41 17.05 4.28
C ARG A 491 -13.03 18.28 3.60
N GLY A 492 -13.47 19.27 4.41
CA GLY A 492 -14.06 20.51 3.95
C GLY A 492 -15.59 20.49 3.73
N ARG A 493 -16.27 19.37 3.96
CA ARG A 493 -17.74 19.33 4.02
C ARG A 493 -18.25 19.79 5.38
N GLU A 494 -19.45 20.38 5.37
CA GLU A 494 -20.15 20.71 6.61
C GLU A 494 -20.60 19.43 7.33
N HIS A 495 -20.64 19.50 8.64
CA HIS A 495 -21.20 18.44 9.50
C HIS A 495 -22.63 18.07 9.07
N GLY A 496 -22.94 16.79 9.03
CA GLY A 496 -24.23 16.27 8.58
C GLY A 496 -24.45 16.23 7.06
N ALA A 497 -23.57 16.83 6.27
CA ALA A 497 -23.75 16.87 4.81
C ALA A 497 -23.66 15.48 4.17
N VAL A 498 -22.72 14.64 4.62
CA VAL A 498 -22.57 13.26 4.14
C VAL A 498 -23.78 12.42 4.54
N PHE A 499 -24.21 12.53 5.81
CA PHE A 499 -25.42 11.87 6.29
C PHE A 499 -26.64 12.24 5.45
N ALA A 500 -26.84 13.52 5.15
CA ALA A 500 -27.99 13.98 4.35
C ALA A 500 -28.02 13.34 2.95
N ILE A 501 -26.86 13.27 2.26
CA ILE A 501 -26.75 12.64 0.94
C ILE A 501 -27.10 11.15 1.01
N ILE A 502 -26.54 10.43 1.98
CA ILE A 502 -26.81 8.99 2.16
C ILE A 502 -28.29 8.76 2.46
N ARG A 503 -28.85 9.48 3.44
CA ARG A 503 -30.26 9.35 3.84
C ARG A 503 -31.19 9.63 2.65
N ASP A 504 -30.99 10.73 1.95
CA ASP A 504 -31.84 11.09 0.80
C ASP A 504 -31.82 10.01 -0.29
N GLU A 505 -30.65 9.40 -0.54
CA GLU A 505 -30.54 8.33 -1.53
C GLU A 505 -31.20 7.03 -1.03
N LEU A 506 -31.03 6.66 0.23
CA LEU A 506 -31.71 5.51 0.83
C LEU A 506 -33.24 5.65 0.75
N MET A 507 -33.78 6.87 1.00
CA MET A 507 -35.23 7.15 0.85
C MET A 507 -35.70 6.92 -0.59
N LYS A 508 -34.92 7.34 -1.61
CA LYS A 508 -35.21 7.06 -3.03
C LYS A 508 -35.16 5.57 -3.35
N CYS A 509 -34.31 4.81 -2.68
CA CYS A 509 -34.23 3.35 -2.80
C CYS A 509 -35.36 2.61 -2.05
N GLY A 510 -36.25 3.33 -1.36
CA GLY A 510 -37.41 2.76 -0.66
C GLY A 510 -37.22 2.52 0.82
N ALA A 511 -36.17 3.06 1.44
CA ALA A 511 -36.02 3.05 2.88
C ALA A 511 -37.09 3.95 3.54
N ARG A 512 -37.54 3.59 4.74
CA ARG A 512 -38.39 4.42 5.58
C ARG A 512 -37.55 5.23 6.55
N ASP A 513 -38.09 6.33 7.03
CA ASP A 513 -37.39 7.24 7.95
C ASP A 513 -36.98 6.55 9.27
N ASP A 514 -37.81 5.62 9.75
CA ASP A 514 -37.51 4.82 10.94
C ASP A 514 -36.40 3.76 10.77
N GLN A 515 -35.98 3.51 9.54
CA GLN A 515 -34.91 2.57 9.21
C GLN A 515 -33.54 3.25 9.09
N VAL A 516 -33.44 4.58 9.21
CA VAL A 516 -32.17 5.30 9.07
C VAL A 516 -31.92 6.13 10.33
N ARG A 517 -30.79 5.87 10.98
CA ARG A 517 -30.37 6.59 12.19
C ARG A 517 -29.05 7.31 11.99
N HIS A 518 -28.91 8.47 12.61
CA HIS A 518 -27.72 9.30 12.60
C HIS A 518 -27.00 9.24 13.95
N PHE A 519 -25.68 9.14 13.93
CA PHE A 519 -24.81 9.11 15.10
C PHE A 519 -23.64 10.05 14.90
N GLU A 520 -23.22 10.72 15.98
CA GLU A 520 -22.05 11.58 15.98
C GLU A 520 -20.75 10.77 15.98
N GLU A 521 -20.74 9.63 16.68
CA GLU A 521 -19.56 8.78 16.85
C GLU A 521 -19.83 7.36 16.32
N GLU A 522 -18.83 6.76 15.69
CA GLU A 522 -18.91 5.37 15.22
C GLU A 522 -19.19 4.40 16.36
N ALA A 523 -18.53 4.59 17.51
CA ALA A 523 -18.69 3.73 18.68
C ALA A 523 -20.16 3.66 19.15
N ASP A 524 -20.86 4.79 19.13
CA ASP A 524 -22.28 4.86 19.53
C ASP A 524 -23.17 4.13 18.51
N SER A 525 -22.88 4.25 17.21
CA SER A 525 -23.60 3.52 16.16
C SER A 525 -23.40 2.01 16.29
N PHE A 526 -22.18 1.58 16.61
CA PHE A 526 -21.86 0.16 16.80
C PHE A 526 -22.55 -0.41 18.04
N ALA A 527 -22.54 0.32 19.17
CA ALA A 527 -23.24 -0.08 20.37
C ALA A 527 -24.76 -0.19 20.12
N ALA A 528 -25.36 0.79 19.45
CA ALA A 528 -26.77 0.78 19.10
C ALA A 528 -27.15 -0.38 18.18
N ALA A 529 -26.28 -0.78 17.25
CA ALA A 529 -26.50 -1.92 16.37
C ALA A 529 -26.45 -3.26 17.11
N LEU A 530 -25.48 -3.42 18.01
CA LEU A 530 -25.40 -4.60 18.86
C LEU A 530 -26.59 -4.74 19.80
N ASP A 531 -27.15 -3.62 20.28
CA ASP A 531 -28.35 -3.60 21.12
C ASP A 531 -29.67 -3.80 20.33
N TRP A 532 -29.64 -3.45 19.02
CA TRP A 532 -30.79 -3.65 18.12
C TRP A 532 -30.93 -5.12 17.68
N ALA A 533 -29.82 -5.86 17.59
CA ALA A 533 -29.78 -7.20 17.03
C ALA A 533 -30.47 -8.23 17.95
N GLU A 534 -31.12 -9.19 17.31
CA GLU A 534 -31.76 -10.36 17.94
C GLU A 534 -31.19 -11.66 17.37
N PRO A 535 -31.39 -12.81 18.02
CA PRO A 535 -30.88 -14.09 17.52
C PRO A 535 -31.32 -14.40 16.09
N GLY A 536 -30.32 -14.63 15.23
CA GLY A 536 -30.45 -14.88 13.81
C GLY A 536 -30.26 -13.67 12.91
N ASP A 537 -29.96 -12.48 13.46
CA ASP A 537 -29.65 -11.28 12.68
C ASP A 537 -28.18 -11.23 12.25
N LEU A 538 -27.87 -10.32 11.33
CA LEU A 538 -26.50 -9.95 10.93
C LEU A 538 -26.28 -8.45 11.13
N VAL A 539 -25.31 -8.12 11.95
CA VAL A 539 -24.78 -6.77 12.10
C VAL A 539 -23.55 -6.65 11.19
N VAL A 540 -23.54 -5.67 10.29
CA VAL A 540 -22.38 -5.35 9.45
C VAL A 540 -21.80 -4.02 9.91
N ILE A 541 -20.53 -4.00 10.27
CA ILE A 541 -19.84 -2.83 10.80
C ILE A 541 -18.68 -2.47 9.87
N LEU A 542 -18.68 -1.26 9.35
CA LEU A 542 -17.53 -0.66 8.67
C LEU A 542 -16.81 0.23 9.68
N ASP A 543 -15.67 -0.26 10.19
CA ASP A 543 -14.84 0.41 11.19
C ASP A 543 -13.78 1.28 10.52
N LEU A 544 -14.17 2.47 10.04
CA LEU A 544 -13.31 3.39 9.31
C LEU A 544 -12.50 4.32 10.23
N GLY A 545 -13.06 4.66 11.39
CA GLY A 545 -12.39 5.46 12.43
C GLY A 545 -11.43 4.65 13.29
N ARG A 546 -11.30 3.33 13.03
CA ARG A 546 -10.48 2.40 13.82
C ARG A 546 -10.85 2.47 15.32
N VAL A 547 -12.15 2.28 15.61
CA VAL A 547 -12.62 2.21 16.99
C VAL A 547 -11.88 1.09 17.70
N SER A 548 -10.86 1.46 18.46
CA SER A 548 -9.82 0.58 19.00
C SER A 548 -10.35 -0.59 19.83
N ASN A 549 -11.64 -0.54 20.24
CA ASN A 549 -12.22 -1.50 21.17
C ASN A 549 -13.36 -2.32 20.56
N ILE A 550 -13.69 -2.17 19.26
CA ILE A 550 -14.86 -2.89 18.70
C ILE A 550 -14.70 -4.41 18.81
N HIS A 551 -13.52 -4.92 18.48
CA HIS A 551 -13.22 -6.35 18.59
C HIS A 551 -13.24 -6.84 20.03
N GLU A 552 -12.72 -6.06 20.98
CA GLU A 552 -12.76 -6.38 22.42
C GLU A 552 -14.20 -6.31 22.95
N THR A 553 -14.99 -5.33 22.54
CA THR A 553 -16.41 -5.20 22.90
C THR A 553 -17.19 -6.40 22.40
N ILE A 554 -16.98 -6.83 21.16
CA ILE A 554 -17.63 -8.02 20.59
C ILE A 554 -17.20 -9.28 21.35
N LYS A 555 -15.89 -9.48 21.57
CA LYS A 555 -15.37 -10.64 22.32
C LYS A 555 -15.83 -10.68 23.77
N ALA A 556 -16.04 -9.53 24.40
CA ALA A 556 -16.59 -9.48 25.77
C ALA A 556 -18.06 -9.94 25.84
N ARG A 557 -18.85 -9.72 24.78
CA ARG A 557 -20.24 -10.23 24.68
C ARG A 557 -20.32 -11.71 24.29
N GLN A 558 -19.24 -12.33 23.79
CA GLN A 558 -19.17 -13.76 23.48
C GLN A 558 -19.01 -14.64 24.73
N ARG A 559 -18.65 -14.07 25.88
CA ARG A 559 -18.43 -14.75 27.17
C ARG A 559 -19.70 -14.78 28.01
#